data_6ae73f4c16ed88fc8d5adff2d6944355
#
_entry.id   6ae73f4c16ed88fc8d5adff2d6944355
#
_cell.length_a   1.000
_cell.length_b   1.000
_cell.length_c   1.000
_cell.angle_alpha   90.00
_cell.angle_beta   90.00
_cell.angle_gamma   90.00
#
_symmetry.space_group_name_H-M   'P 1'
#
loop_
_entity.id
_entity.type
_entity.pdbx_description
1 polymer ?
#
loop_
_entity_poly.entity_id
_entity_poly.type
_entity_poly.pdbx_seq_one_letter_code
_entity_poly.pdbx_strand_id
1 'polypeptide(L)'
;MITETYNIMPFTSDHISGALGLSQAAGWPHRAEDWAMLLSVSKGMVAMDGDQIVATALVTPYGDVATVNMIIVDEKARGKGLGRKIMATAMALISPHEWRLIATVSGRPLYEKMGFKVTGEIMQLQGHSNPLSTHEISGDDLSWATLDDMDNLLMQDWAATGLKRDNLFKYFGKMAKVVVLNGHNGFGVMRDFGQGQVIGPVVAKSIEDAKKIYSFLLNTSAGVFVRTDVLGNENLSIWLEQQGLERVDQPISMAYGSSGSPKSDLEVFAITSQALA
;
A
#
# COMPACT_ATOMS: atom_id res chain seq x y z
N MET A 1 -8.08 -22.49 -32.86
CA MET A 1 -8.19 -21.79 -31.54
C MET A 1 -8.35 -20.34 -31.87
N ILE A 2 -9.51 -19.75 -31.60
CA ILE A 2 -9.72 -18.30 -31.70
C ILE A 2 -8.93 -17.71 -30.55
N THR A 3 -7.83 -17.03 -30.83
CA THR A 3 -7.10 -16.22 -29.84
C THR A 3 -8.01 -15.05 -29.49
N GLU A 4 -8.65 -15.11 -28.32
CA GLU A 4 -9.38 -13.95 -27.80
C GLU A 4 -8.39 -12.77 -27.72
N THR A 5 -8.65 -11.75 -28.52
CA THR A 5 -7.79 -10.57 -28.57
C THR A 5 -8.41 -9.49 -27.72
N TYR A 6 -7.97 -9.40 -26.46
CA TYR A 6 -8.37 -8.30 -25.56
C TYR A 6 -7.75 -6.98 -26.02
N ASN A 7 -8.56 -5.91 -26.02
CA ASN A 7 -8.09 -4.58 -26.33
C ASN A 7 -7.43 -3.99 -25.06
N ILE A 8 -6.11 -3.74 -25.10
CA ILE A 8 -5.38 -3.12 -23.98
C ILE A 8 -5.21 -1.64 -24.26
N MET A 9 -5.69 -0.80 -23.33
CA MET A 9 -5.69 0.66 -23.45
C MET A 9 -5.30 1.32 -22.12
N PRO A 10 -4.95 2.65 -22.13
CA PRO A 10 -4.66 3.38 -20.91
C PRO A 10 -5.84 3.37 -19.93
N PHE A 11 -5.54 3.21 -18.64
CA PHE A 11 -6.52 3.35 -17.56
C PHE A 11 -6.86 4.83 -17.34
N THR A 12 -8.15 5.17 -17.37
CA THR A 12 -8.68 6.52 -17.09
C THR A 12 -9.73 6.46 -15.99
N SER A 13 -10.22 7.63 -15.54
CA SER A 13 -11.32 7.74 -14.58
C SER A 13 -12.58 6.98 -14.99
N ASP A 14 -12.86 6.90 -16.28
CA ASP A 14 -14.05 6.23 -16.83
C ASP A 14 -14.04 4.72 -16.58
N HIS A 15 -12.85 4.16 -16.33
CA HIS A 15 -12.65 2.73 -16.06
C HIS A 15 -12.81 2.37 -14.57
N ILE A 16 -12.92 3.35 -13.65
CA ILE A 16 -12.95 3.09 -12.20
C ILE A 16 -14.11 2.18 -11.80
N SER A 17 -15.30 2.40 -12.37
CA SER A 17 -16.48 1.57 -12.05
C SER A 17 -16.27 0.10 -12.40
N GLY A 18 -15.74 -0.19 -13.60
CA GLY A 18 -15.44 -1.57 -14.01
C GLY A 18 -14.29 -2.20 -13.21
N ALA A 19 -13.25 -1.42 -12.92
CA ALA A 19 -12.12 -1.87 -12.08
C ALA A 19 -12.54 -2.16 -10.64
N LEU A 20 -13.48 -1.37 -10.10
CA LEU A 20 -14.12 -1.63 -8.80
C LEU A 20 -14.82 -3.00 -8.82
N GLY A 21 -15.59 -3.30 -9.86
CA GLY A 21 -16.23 -4.61 -10.02
C GLY A 21 -15.21 -5.76 -10.03
N LEU A 22 -14.06 -5.60 -10.71
CA LEU A 22 -12.99 -6.62 -10.69
C LEU A 22 -12.38 -6.79 -9.30
N SER A 23 -12.13 -5.70 -8.55
CA SER A 23 -11.57 -5.82 -7.19
C SER A 23 -12.55 -6.45 -6.22
N GLN A 24 -13.84 -6.14 -6.32
CA GLN A 24 -14.91 -6.76 -5.53
C GLN A 24 -15.03 -8.27 -5.82
N ALA A 25 -14.99 -8.66 -7.11
CA ALA A 25 -15.01 -10.07 -7.51
C ALA A 25 -13.77 -10.84 -7.01
N ALA A 26 -12.63 -10.14 -6.85
CA ALA A 26 -11.41 -10.70 -6.24
C ALA A 26 -11.44 -10.70 -4.69
N GLY A 27 -12.51 -10.23 -4.07
CA GLY A 27 -12.64 -10.14 -2.60
C GLY A 27 -11.86 -8.98 -1.99
N TRP A 28 -11.42 -8.00 -2.77
CA TRP A 28 -10.66 -6.86 -2.27
C TRP A 28 -11.60 -5.74 -1.81
N PRO A 29 -11.31 -5.08 -0.66
CA PRO A 29 -12.25 -4.15 -0.04
C PRO A 29 -12.22 -2.73 -0.62
N HIS A 30 -11.56 -2.51 -1.77
CA HIS A 30 -11.40 -1.18 -2.36
C HIS A 30 -12.74 -0.52 -2.67
N ARG A 31 -12.82 0.79 -2.45
CA ARG A 31 -13.94 1.67 -2.82
C ARG A 31 -13.57 2.41 -4.11
N ALA A 32 -14.53 3.12 -4.71
CA ALA A 32 -14.28 3.97 -5.87
C ALA A 32 -13.26 5.09 -5.56
N GLU A 33 -13.32 5.67 -4.35
CA GLU A 33 -12.39 6.69 -3.86
C GLU A 33 -10.98 6.14 -3.72
N ASP A 34 -10.82 4.87 -3.31
CA ASP A 34 -9.52 4.22 -3.21
C ASP A 34 -8.90 4.03 -4.61
N TRP A 35 -9.70 3.63 -5.61
CA TRP A 35 -9.27 3.57 -7.01
C TRP A 35 -8.93 4.95 -7.58
N ALA A 36 -9.74 5.97 -7.29
CA ALA A 36 -9.48 7.35 -7.73
C ALA A 36 -8.18 7.91 -7.14
N MET A 37 -7.93 7.64 -5.87
CA MET A 37 -6.68 8.01 -5.20
C MET A 37 -5.49 7.30 -5.86
N LEU A 38 -5.55 5.97 -6.04
CA LEU A 38 -4.49 5.21 -6.72
C LEU A 38 -4.21 5.77 -8.12
N LEU A 39 -5.25 6.04 -8.91
CA LEU A 39 -5.10 6.60 -10.25
C LEU A 39 -4.48 8.01 -10.22
N SER A 40 -4.74 8.82 -9.20
CA SER A 40 -4.18 10.18 -9.08
C SER A 40 -2.66 10.20 -8.92
N VAL A 41 -2.06 9.12 -8.43
CA VAL A 41 -0.61 8.97 -8.22
C VAL A 41 0.04 7.94 -9.14
N SER A 42 -0.74 7.26 -10.00
CA SER A 42 -0.29 6.15 -10.84
C SER A 42 -0.60 6.38 -12.31
N LYS A 43 0.04 5.57 -13.16
CA LYS A 43 -0.38 5.30 -14.54
C LYS A 43 -0.85 3.86 -14.62
N GLY A 44 -1.66 3.51 -15.62
CA GLY A 44 -2.12 2.13 -15.73
C GLY A 44 -2.69 1.75 -17.07
N MET A 45 -2.99 0.46 -17.19
CA MET A 45 -3.60 -0.17 -18.35
C MET A 45 -4.83 -0.97 -17.93
N VAL A 46 -5.83 -1.03 -18.79
CA VAL A 46 -6.96 -1.94 -18.71
C VAL A 46 -6.98 -2.85 -19.93
N ALA A 47 -7.48 -4.06 -19.76
CA ALA A 47 -7.82 -4.95 -20.87
C ALA A 47 -9.34 -5.08 -20.94
N MET A 48 -9.88 -4.85 -22.15
CA MET A 48 -11.29 -4.89 -22.43
C MET A 48 -11.66 -6.12 -23.25
N ASP A 49 -12.80 -6.72 -22.92
CA ASP A 49 -13.51 -7.70 -23.73
C ASP A 49 -14.89 -7.11 -24.09
N GLY A 50 -15.01 -6.57 -25.32
CA GLY A 50 -16.11 -5.65 -25.62
C GLY A 50 -16.07 -4.44 -24.68
N ASP A 51 -17.17 -4.20 -23.96
CA ASP A 51 -17.32 -3.10 -23.00
C ASP A 51 -16.96 -3.49 -21.56
N GLN A 52 -16.53 -4.73 -21.32
CA GLN A 52 -16.17 -5.21 -19.99
C GLN A 52 -14.67 -5.10 -19.73
N ILE A 53 -14.31 -4.58 -18.56
CA ILE A 53 -12.92 -4.64 -18.07
C ILE A 53 -12.67 -6.05 -17.53
N VAL A 54 -11.69 -6.75 -18.13
CA VAL A 54 -11.30 -8.12 -17.74
C VAL A 54 -9.92 -8.19 -17.10
N ALA A 55 -9.12 -7.12 -17.18
CA ALA A 55 -7.91 -7.01 -16.39
C ALA A 55 -7.48 -5.56 -16.16
N THR A 56 -6.74 -5.34 -15.08
CA THR A 56 -6.10 -4.05 -14.73
C THR A 56 -4.65 -4.27 -14.34
N ALA A 57 -3.81 -3.25 -14.51
CA ALA A 57 -2.49 -3.14 -13.88
C ALA A 57 -2.14 -1.65 -13.77
N LEU A 58 -1.70 -1.20 -12.57
CA LEU A 58 -1.21 0.14 -12.33
C LEU A 58 0.29 0.11 -12.03
N VAL A 59 0.96 1.22 -12.34
CA VAL A 59 2.35 1.51 -11.96
C VAL A 59 2.42 2.86 -11.29
N THR A 60 2.99 2.91 -10.09
CA THR A 60 3.12 4.14 -9.30
C THR A 60 4.59 4.54 -9.25
N PRO A 61 4.99 5.66 -9.88
CA PRO A 61 6.37 6.12 -9.90
C PRO A 61 6.74 6.82 -8.59
N TYR A 62 7.91 6.49 -8.06
CA TYR A 62 8.51 7.08 -6.86
C TYR A 62 9.99 7.45 -7.10
N GLY A 63 10.28 8.13 -8.20
CA GLY A 63 11.65 8.44 -8.63
C GLY A 63 12.32 7.22 -9.27
N ASP A 64 13.44 6.78 -8.70
CA ASP A 64 14.20 5.62 -9.18
C ASP A 64 13.55 4.27 -8.87
N VAL A 65 12.53 4.27 -8.02
CA VAL A 65 11.72 3.11 -7.67
C VAL A 65 10.29 3.30 -8.17
N ALA A 66 9.63 2.22 -8.55
CA ALA A 66 8.20 2.23 -8.82
C ALA A 66 7.53 0.98 -8.26
N THR A 67 6.25 1.07 -7.92
CA THR A 67 5.48 -0.12 -7.59
C THR A 67 4.61 -0.55 -8.76
N VAL A 68 4.41 -1.88 -8.89
CA VAL A 68 3.37 -2.44 -9.76
C VAL A 68 2.26 -2.94 -8.86
N ASN A 69 1.05 -2.47 -9.10
CA ASN A 69 -0.07 -2.75 -8.21
C ASN A 69 -1.38 -2.91 -8.99
N MET A 70 -2.45 -3.27 -8.28
CA MET A 70 -3.79 -3.47 -8.82
C MET A 70 -3.80 -4.39 -10.05
N ILE A 71 -2.96 -5.43 -10.02
CA ILE A 71 -2.92 -6.43 -11.08
C ILE A 71 -4.03 -7.44 -10.80
N ILE A 72 -5.13 -7.29 -11.52
CA ILE A 72 -6.31 -8.13 -11.39
C ILE A 72 -6.66 -8.68 -12.77
N VAL A 73 -7.00 -9.97 -12.84
CA VAL A 73 -7.50 -10.62 -14.05
C VAL A 73 -8.79 -11.34 -13.70
N ASP A 74 -9.84 -11.04 -14.45
CA ASP A 74 -11.12 -11.73 -14.34
C ASP A 74 -10.91 -13.26 -14.44
N GLU A 75 -11.62 -14.02 -13.60
CA GLU A 75 -11.43 -15.45 -13.50
C GLU A 75 -11.57 -16.17 -14.87
N LYS A 76 -12.53 -15.74 -15.69
CA LYS A 76 -12.79 -16.31 -17.03
C LYS A 76 -11.67 -16.00 -18.04
N ALA A 77 -10.88 -14.94 -17.79
CA ALA A 77 -9.77 -14.52 -18.63
C ALA A 77 -8.40 -15.07 -18.16
N ARG A 78 -8.36 -15.78 -17.01
CA ARG A 78 -7.12 -16.38 -16.48
C ARG A 78 -6.62 -17.54 -17.36
N GLY A 79 -5.35 -17.90 -17.14
CA GLY A 79 -4.72 -19.03 -17.87
C GLY A 79 -4.29 -18.74 -19.30
N LYS A 80 -4.65 -17.57 -19.86
CA LYS A 80 -4.39 -17.17 -21.26
C LYS A 80 -3.19 -16.20 -21.41
N GLY A 81 -2.39 -16.01 -20.37
CA GLY A 81 -1.24 -15.10 -20.38
C GLY A 81 -1.57 -13.60 -20.23
N LEU A 82 -2.86 -13.25 -20.04
CA LEU A 82 -3.31 -11.85 -19.97
C LEU A 82 -2.65 -11.09 -18.81
N GLY A 83 -2.51 -11.71 -17.63
CA GLY A 83 -1.88 -11.07 -16.47
C GLY A 83 -0.43 -10.63 -16.75
N ARG A 84 0.36 -11.49 -17.41
CA ARG A 84 1.72 -11.14 -17.85
C ARG A 84 1.71 -10.01 -18.88
N LYS A 85 0.81 -10.08 -19.85
CA LYS A 85 0.73 -9.10 -20.94
C LYS A 85 0.36 -7.72 -20.40
N ILE A 86 -0.68 -7.60 -19.57
CA ILE A 86 -1.13 -6.30 -19.05
C ILE A 86 -0.09 -5.69 -18.09
N MET A 87 0.53 -6.52 -17.22
CA MET A 87 1.59 -6.08 -16.32
C MET A 87 2.78 -5.55 -17.13
N ALA A 88 3.26 -6.28 -18.13
CA ALA A 88 4.37 -5.85 -18.98
C ALA A 88 4.05 -4.54 -19.72
N THR A 89 2.80 -4.39 -20.23
CA THR A 89 2.36 -3.16 -20.89
C THR A 89 2.30 -1.98 -19.92
N ALA A 90 1.83 -2.19 -18.69
CA ALA A 90 1.81 -1.14 -17.68
C ALA A 90 3.24 -0.75 -17.26
N MET A 91 4.13 -1.72 -17.04
CA MET A 91 5.54 -1.46 -16.71
C MET A 91 6.26 -0.66 -17.80
N ALA A 92 5.91 -0.84 -19.07
CA ALA A 92 6.49 -0.10 -20.20
C ALA A 92 6.13 1.41 -20.21
N LEU A 93 5.20 1.87 -19.36
CA LEU A 93 4.82 3.30 -19.25
C LEU A 93 5.88 4.16 -18.55
N ILE A 94 6.80 3.55 -17.80
CA ILE A 94 7.86 4.21 -17.04
C ILE A 94 9.11 3.31 -16.98
N SER A 95 10.25 3.86 -16.59
CA SER A 95 11.54 3.13 -16.58
C SER A 95 12.32 3.40 -15.29
N PRO A 96 11.88 2.90 -14.14
CA PRO A 96 12.62 3.00 -12.88
C PRO A 96 13.82 2.03 -12.86
N HIS A 97 14.75 2.23 -11.94
CA HIS A 97 15.85 1.29 -11.70
C HIS A 97 15.37 0.06 -10.90
N GLU A 98 14.33 0.21 -10.08
CA GLU A 98 13.77 -0.85 -9.26
C GLU A 98 12.25 -0.87 -9.32
N TRP A 99 11.70 -2.07 -9.45
CA TRP A 99 10.28 -2.34 -9.33
C TRP A 99 10.00 -3.07 -8.02
N ARG A 100 8.94 -2.66 -7.31
CA ARG A 100 8.44 -3.35 -6.12
C ARG A 100 6.97 -3.73 -6.30
N LEU A 101 6.55 -4.79 -5.62
CA LEU A 101 5.14 -5.19 -5.52
C LEU A 101 4.90 -6.02 -4.26
N ILE A 102 3.64 -6.10 -3.85
CA ILE A 102 3.18 -7.06 -2.86
C ILE A 102 2.43 -8.16 -3.58
N ALA A 103 2.92 -9.38 -3.46
CA ALA A 103 2.41 -10.55 -4.15
C ALA A 103 1.38 -11.28 -3.28
N THR A 104 0.19 -11.51 -3.85
CA THR A 104 -0.74 -12.52 -3.33
C THR A 104 -0.20 -13.92 -3.63
N VAL A 105 -0.66 -14.93 -2.90
CA VAL A 105 -0.28 -16.33 -3.13
C VAL A 105 -0.50 -16.74 -4.60
N SER A 106 -1.63 -16.33 -5.20
CA SER A 106 -1.96 -16.64 -6.60
C SER A 106 -1.13 -15.89 -7.63
N GLY A 107 -0.68 -14.66 -7.31
CA GLY A 107 0.12 -13.82 -8.21
C GLY A 107 1.61 -14.14 -8.22
N ARG A 108 2.14 -14.64 -7.09
CA ARG A 108 3.57 -14.92 -6.90
C ARG A 108 4.24 -15.70 -8.04
N PRO A 109 3.68 -16.81 -8.55
CA PRO A 109 4.33 -17.57 -9.64
C PRO A 109 4.51 -16.77 -10.93
N LEU A 110 3.62 -15.81 -11.21
CA LEU A 110 3.76 -14.90 -12.35
C LEU A 110 4.95 -13.96 -12.16
N TYR A 111 5.07 -13.35 -10.96
CA TYR A 111 6.12 -12.38 -10.69
C TYR A 111 7.51 -13.00 -10.63
N GLU A 112 7.63 -14.21 -10.08
CA GLU A 112 8.88 -14.99 -10.13
C GLU A 112 9.33 -15.27 -11.57
N LYS A 113 8.38 -15.66 -12.46
CA LYS A 113 8.66 -15.85 -13.90
C LYS A 113 9.01 -14.54 -14.63
N MET A 114 8.66 -13.39 -14.10
CA MET A 114 9.04 -12.09 -14.62
C MET A 114 10.35 -11.55 -14.01
N GLY A 115 11.00 -12.33 -13.14
CA GLY A 115 12.30 -12.02 -12.56
C GLY A 115 12.25 -11.29 -11.21
N PHE A 116 11.08 -11.10 -10.63
CA PHE A 116 10.95 -10.56 -9.28
C PHE A 116 11.46 -11.56 -8.23
N LYS A 117 12.13 -11.06 -7.21
CA LYS A 117 12.67 -11.85 -6.09
C LYS A 117 11.98 -11.43 -4.80
N VAL A 118 11.80 -12.39 -3.89
CA VAL A 118 11.27 -12.12 -2.55
C VAL A 118 12.23 -11.23 -1.78
N THR A 119 11.72 -10.20 -1.15
CA THR A 119 12.48 -9.24 -0.32
C THR A 119 12.01 -9.19 1.13
N GLY A 120 10.83 -9.71 1.43
CA GLY A 120 10.29 -9.74 2.79
C GLY A 120 8.86 -10.26 2.82
N GLU A 121 8.28 -10.21 4.00
CA GLU A 121 6.90 -10.61 4.27
C GLU A 121 6.14 -9.43 4.86
N ILE A 122 4.85 -9.39 4.58
CA ILE A 122 3.91 -8.43 5.17
C ILE A 122 2.93 -9.22 6.03
N MET A 123 2.63 -8.70 7.22
CA MET A 123 1.57 -9.23 8.04
C MET A 123 0.39 -8.27 7.99
N GLN A 124 -0.68 -8.68 7.32
CA GLN A 124 -1.92 -7.91 7.27
C GLN A 124 -2.72 -8.17 8.54
N LEU A 125 -2.90 -7.12 9.34
CA LEU A 125 -3.76 -7.15 10.51
C LEU A 125 -4.96 -6.24 10.31
N GLN A 126 -6.13 -6.66 10.81
CA GLN A 126 -7.34 -5.85 10.75
C GLN A 126 -8.32 -6.23 11.85
N GLY A 127 -9.24 -5.33 12.16
CA GLY A 127 -10.28 -5.56 13.16
C GLY A 127 -10.77 -4.26 13.76
N HIS A 128 -11.57 -4.38 14.83
CA HIS A 128 -11.99 -3.24 15.63
C HIS A 128 -11.04 -3.13 16.83
N SER A 129 -10.30 -2.02 16.91
CA SER A 129 -9.36 -1.83 18.02
C SER A 129 -10.10 -1.72 19.35
N ASN A 130 -9.55 -2.37 20.37
CA ASN A 130 -9.99 -2.16 21.75
C ASN A 130 -9.56 -0.76 22.22
N PRO A 131 -10.38 -0.06 23.01
CA PRO A 131 -9.94 1.18 23.64
C PRO A 131 -8.73 0.90 24.54
N LEU A 132 -7.62 1.57 24.25
CA LEU A 132 -6.43 1.48 25.09
C LEU A 132 -6.65 2.23 26.42
N SER A 133 -6.06 1.75 27.50
CA SER A 133 -6.06 2.48 28.76
C SER A 133 -5.28 3.80 28.60
N THR A 134 -5.79 4.88 29.21
CA THR A 134 -5.16 6.20 29.15
C THR A 134 -3.72 6.23 29.67
N HIS A 135 -3.31 5.25 30.48
CA HIS A 135 -1.93 5.10 30.97
C HIS A 135 -0.94 4.59 29.91
N GLU A 136 -1.42 3.95 28.84
CA GLU A 136 -0.57 3.47 27.73
C GLU A 136 -0.32 4.57 26.68
N ILE A 137 -1.05 5.68 26.78
CA ILE A 137 -0.91 6.86 25.91
C ILE A 137 -0.23 7.95 26.70
N SER A 138 1.07 7.81 27.01
CA SER A 138 1.84 8.95 27.52
C SER A 138 2.13 9.90 26.33
N GLY A 139 1.21 10.85 26.13
CA GLY A 139 1.02 11.54 24.87
C GLY A 139 1.67 12.90 24.72
N ASP A 140 2.58 13.32 25.62
CA ASP A 140 3.25 14.63 25.49
C ASP A 140 4.21 14.67 24.28
N ASP A 141 4.55 13.50 23.72
CA ASP A 141 5.48 13.35 22.60
C ASP A 141 4.80 13.20 21.23
N LEU A 142 3.46 13.15 21.15
CA LEU A 142 2.72 12.93 19.91
C LEU A 142 1.79 14.09 19.61
N SER A 143 1.78 14.55 18.38
CA SER A 143 0.87 15.61 17.91
C SER A 143 0.37 15.31 16.50
N TRP A 144 -0.78 15.88 16.13
CA TRP A 144 -1.22 15.89 14.75
C TRP A 144 -0.31 16.77 13.91
N ALA A 145 0.12 16.26 12.75
CA ALA A 145 0.89 17.03 11.78
C ALA A 145 0.05 18.18 11.22
N THR A 146 0.72 19.29 10.96
CA THR A 146 0.22 20.42 10.19
C THR A 146 0.70 20.33 8.73
N LEU A 147 0.24 21.23 7.87
CA LEU A 147 0.75 21.29 6.50
C LEU A 147 2.25 21.64 6.44
N ASP A 148 2.75 22.40 7.43
CA ASP A 148 4.16 22.79 7.51
C ASP A 148 5.08 21.60 7.83
N ASP A 149 4.55 20.54 8.43
CA ASP A 149 5.32 19.33 8.74
C ASP A 149 5.52 18.42 7.51
N MET A 150 4.68 18.55 6.48
CA MET A 150 4.58 17.55 5.39
C MET A 150 5.88 17.39 4.59
N ASP A 151 6.63 18.46 4.35
CA ASP A 151 7.90 18.38 3.63
C ASP A 151 8.95 17.60 4.43
N ASN A 152 8.99 17.80 5.75
CA ASN A 152 9.90 17.07 6.63
C ASN A 152 9.51 15.58 6.72
N LEU A 153 8.22 15.29 6.83
CA LEU A 153 7.71 13.91 6.84
C LEU A 153 8.00 13.18 5.52
N LEU A 154 7.89 13.87 4.39
CA LEU A 154 8.29 13.34 3.08
C LEU A 154 9.78 12.98 3.05
N MET A 155 10.64 13.83 3.62
CA MET A 155 12.08 13.57 3.72
C MET A 155 12.40 12.36 4.60
N GLN A 156 11.72 12.22 5.75
CA GLN A 156 11.84 11.05 6.63
C GLN A 156 11.38 9.77 5.96
N ASP A 157 10.25 9.82 5.28
CA ASP A 157 9.71 8.72 4.50
C ASP A 157 10.68 8.27 3.40
N TRP A 158 11.20 9.22 2.62
CA TRP A 158 12.19 8.92 1.60
C TRP A 158 13.46 8.31 2.18
N ALA A 159 13.95 8.85 3.30
CA ALA A 159 15.14 8.32 3.98
C ALA A 159 14.93 6.87 4.46
N ALA A 160 13.72 6.51 4.91
CA ALA A 160 13.40 5.17 5.40
C ALA A 160 13.09 4.18 4.25
N THR A 161 12.39 4.63 3.20
CA THR A 161 11.83 3.75 2.16
C THR A 161 12.62 3.73 0.85
N GLY A 162 13.36 4.81 0.56
CA GLY A 162 13.92 5.09 -0.77
C GLY A 162 12.89 5.57 -1.80
N LEU A 163 11.63 5.80 -1.41
CA LEU A 163 10.52 6.15 -2.29
C LEU A 163 10.26 7.67 -2.27
N LYS A 164 10.38 8.34 -3.43
CA LYS A 164 10.02 9.76 -3.57
C LYS A 164 8.51 9.89 -3.77
N ARG A 165 7.77 9.98 -2.67
CA ARG A 165 6.28 9.91 -2.65
C ARG A 165 5.61 11.30 -2.62
N ASP A 166 6.16 12.31 -3.32
CA ASP A 166 5.69 13.71 -3.30
C ASP A 166 4.17 13.85 -3.52
N ASN A 167 3.63 13.21 -4.55
CA ASN A 167 2.21 13.30 -4.87
C ASN A 167 1.35 12.60 -3.80
N LEU A 168 1.83 11.52 -3.21
CA LEU A 168 1.13 10.81 -2.15
C LEU A 168 1.11 11.64 -0.86
N PHE A 169 2.21 12.29 -0.50
CA PHE A 169 2.25 13.19 0.67
C PHE A 169 1.39 14.44 0.49
N LYS A 170 1.30 15.00 -0.73
CA LYS A 170 0.32 16.05 -1.05
C LYS A 170 -1.13 15.59 -0.85
N TYR A 171 -1.41 14.31 -1.16
CA TYR A 171 -2.72 13.72 -0.87
C TYR A 171 -2.92 13.56 0.65
N PHE A 172 -1.93 13.06 1.39
CA PHE A 172 -2.02 12.88 2.84
C PHE A 172 -2.30 14.19 3.57
N GLY A 173 -1.63 15.28 3.21
CA GLY A 173 -1.87 16.59 3.80
C GLY A 173 -3.31 17.12 3.65
N LYS A 174 -4.09 16.56 2.73
CA LYS A 174 -5.48 16.97 2.46
C LYS A 174 -6.51 15.96 2.97
N MET A 175 -6.21 14.66 2.91
CA MET A 175 -7.19 13.59 3.03
C MET A 175 -6.87 12.56 4.11
N ALA A 176 -5.74 12.69 4.78
CA ALA A 176 -5.31 11.77 5.83
C ALA A 176 -5.11 12.50 7.15
N LYS A 177 -5.14 11.75 8.24
CA LYS A 177 -4.65 12.19 9.55
C LYS A 177 -3.23 11.69 9.70
N VAL A 178 -2.31 12.58 10.01
CA VAL A 178 -0.90 12.23 10.19
C VAL A 178 -0.49 12.58 11.61
N VAL A 179 0.05 11.62 12.34
CA VAL A 179 0.62 11.85 13.68
C VAL A 179 2.14 11.91 13.58
N VAL A 180 2.73 12.84 14.31
CA VAL A 180 4.19 13.02 14.41
C VAL A 180 4.64 12.71 15.82
N LEU A 181 5.70 11.96 15.96
CA LEU A 181 6.42 11.78 17.21
C LEU A 181 7.44 12.90 17.35
N ASN A 182 7.40 13.64 18.46
CA ASN A 182 8.25 14.79 18.71
C ASN A 182 9.74 14.50 18.51
N GLY A 183 10.50 15.52 18.06
CA GLY A 183 11.91 15.37 17.73
C GLY A 183 12.17 14.64 16.41
N HIS A 184 11.14 14.49 15.58
CA HIS A 184 11.20 13.82 14.29
C HIS A 184 11.70 12.36 14.40
N ASN A 185 11.28 11.65 15.45
CA ASN A 185 11.65 10.26 15.70
C ASN A 185 10.72 9.26 14.99
N GLY A 186 9.72 9.77 14.24
CA GLY A 186 8.80 8.97 13.46
C GLY A 186 7.46 9.64 13.21
N PHE A 187 6.65 9.00 12.40
CA PHE A 187 5.29 9.41 12.08
C PHE A 187 4.42 8.22 11.69
N GLY A 188 3.11 8.42 11.72
CA GLY A 188 2.14 7.46 11.21
C GLY A 188 1.02 8.16 10.46
N VAL A 189 0.51 7.52 9.42
CA VAL A 189 -0.58 8.02 8.59
C VAL A 189 -1.80 7.14 8.77
N MET A 190 -2.97 7.75 8.92
CA MET A 190 -4.26 7.08 8.96
C MET A 190 -5.21 7.75 7.98
N ARG A 191 -5.88 6.96 7.17
CA ARG A 191 -6.85 7.43 6.17
C ARG A 191 -8.01 6.46 6.00
N ASP A 192 -9.10 6.95 5.45
CA ASP A 192 -10.20 6.09 5.06
C ASP A 192 -9.78 5.11 3.96
N PHE A 193 -10.21 3.86 4.09
CA PHE A 193 -9.94 2.78 3.15
C PHE A 193 -10.92 1.62 3.34
N GLY A 194 -11.46 1.12 2.25
CA GLY A 194 -12.27 -0.09 2.29
C GLY A 194 -13.45 0.00 3.26
N GLN A 195 -13.46 -0.88 4.27
CA GLN A 195 -14.55 -0.98 5.26
C GLN A 195 -14.40 -0.02 6.45
N GLY A 196 -13.29 0.72 6.52
CA GLY A 196 -13.01 1.62 7.62
C GLY A 196 -11.77 2.46 7.37
N GLN A 197 -10.70 2.24 8.13
CA GLN A 197 -9.46 3.01 8.03
C GLN A 197 -8.27 2.09 7.80
N VAL A 198 -7.21 2.62 7.17
CA VAL A 198 -5.90 1.99 7.09
C VAL A 198 -4.87 2.86 7.82
N ILE A 199 -4.07 2.23 8.68
CA ILE A 199 -2.88 2.82 9.29
C ILE A 199 -1.66 2.38 8.49
N GLY A 200 -0.99 3.36 7.88
CA GLY A 200 0.23 3.19 7.10
C GLY A 200 0.47 4.36 6.13
N PRO A 201 1.77 4.75 5.94
CA PRO A 201 2.96 4.16 6.54
C PRO A 201 3.09 4.48 8.03
N VAL A 202 3.83 3.61 8.75
CA VAL A 202 4.36 3.88 10.08
C VAL A 202 5.87 3.79 9.99
N VAL A 203 6.53 4.91 10.26
CA VAL A 203 7.99 5.07 10.19
C VAL A 203 8.47 5.56 11.54
N ALA A 204 9.47 4.90 12.14
CA ALA A 204 9.96 5.24 13.47
C ALA A 204 11.41 4.77 13.65
N LYS A 205 12.09 5.24 14.73
CA LYS A 205 13.45 4.79 15.08
C LYS A 205 13.48 3.45 15.80
N SER A 206 12.38 3.10 16.46
CA SER A 206 12.30 1.88 17.24
C SER A 206 10.89 1.29 17.25
N ILE A 207 10.79 0.02 17.60
CA ILE A 207 9.49 -0.63 17.79
C ILE A 207 8.66 0.05 18.90
N GLU A 208 9.31 0.57 19.92
CA GLU A 208 8.61 1.27 21.01
C GLU A 208 8.02 2.59 20.54
N ASP A 209 8.72 3.32 19.65
CA ASP A 209 8.19 4.52 19.02
C ASP A 209 7.04 4.17 18.04
N ALA A 210 7.17 3.08 17.31
CA ALA A 210 6.08 2.59 16.45
C ALA A 210 4.83 2.24 17.28
N LYS A 211 4.99 1.56 18.43
CA LYS A 211 3.88 1.25 19.35
C LYS A 211 3.20 2.52 19.89
N LYS A 212 3.96 3.58 20.24
CA LYS A 212 3.38 4.86 20.65
C LYS A 212 2.51 5.47 19.54
N ILE A 213 3.01 5.48 18.29
CA ILE A 213 2.28 5.97 17.12
C ILE A 213 1.00 5.16 16.93
N TYR A 214 1.08 3.83 16.97
CA TYR A 214 -0.08 2.96 16.86
C TYR A 214 -1.09 3.17 17.99
N SER A 215 -0.63 3.26 19.25
CA SER A 215 -1.50 3.52 20.41
C SER A 215 -2.32 4.78 20.21
N PHE A 216 -1.69 5.87 19.75
CA PHE A 216 -2.37 7.14 19.48
C PHE A 216 -3.42 6.99 18.35
N LEU A 217 -3.06 6.36 17.23
CA LEU A 217 -3.95 6.19 16.09
C LEU A 217 -5.10 5.23 16.38
N LEU A 218 -4.83 4.08 17.02
CA LEU A 218 -5.86 3.10 17.40
C LEU A 218 -6.85 3.67 18.39
N ASN A 219 -6.39 4.45 19.38
CA ASN A 219 -7.28 5.11 20.33
C ASN A 219 -8.18 6.17 19.65
N THR A 220 -7.64 6.90 18.67
CA THR A 220 -8.43 7.84 17.85
C THR A 220 -9.47 7.13 16.99
N SER A 221 -9.25 5.86 16.66
CA SER A 221 -10.11 5.00 15.84
C SER A 221 -10.91 3.99 16.67
N ALA A 222 -11.06 4.20 17.99
CA ALA A 222 -11.74 3.25 18.86
C ALA A 222 -13.14 2.88 18.32
N GLY A 223 -13.39 1.58 18.15
CA GLY A 223 -14.63 1.04 17.60
C GLY A 223 -14.77 1.14 16.06
N VAL A 224 -13.82 1.76 15.35
CA VAL A 224 -13.77 1.77 13.89
C VAL A 224 -13.00 0.56 13.41
N PHE A 225 -13.39 0.00 12.25
CA PHE A 225 -12.60 -1.05 11.61
C PHE A 225 -11.28 -0.46 11.08
N VAL A 226 -10.18 -1.07 11.49
CA VAL A 226 -8.82 -0.64 11.12
C VAL A 226 -8.09 -1.79 10.45
N ARG A 227 -7.33 -1.47 9.42
CA ARG A 227 -6.34 -2.33 8.78
C ARG A 227 -4.94 -1.72 8.89
N THR A 228 -3.93 -2.57 9.02
CA THR A 228 -2.53 -2.21 8.84
C THR A 228 -1.75 -3.35 8.19
N ASP A 229 -0.74 -3.01 7.41
CA ASP A 229 0.13 -3.95 6.69
C ASP A 229 1.55 -3.83 7.26
N VAL A 230 1.87 -4.63 8.28
CA VAL A 230 3.14 -4.59 9.04
C VAL A 230 4.25 -5.24 8.24
N LEU A 231 5.41 -4.58 8.14
CA LEU A 231 6.57 -5.06 7.41
C LEU A 231 7.47 -5.91 8.31
N GLY A 232 7.40 -7.25 8.15
CA GLY A 232 8.38 -8.21 8.68
C GLY A 232 8.66 -8.17 10.20
N ASN A 233 7.77 -7.58 11.03
CA ASN A 233 7.99 -7.44 12.46
C ASN A 233 6.99 -8.24 13.29
N GLU A 234 7.38 -9.46 13.69
CA GLU A 234 6.53 -10.37 14.44
C GLU A 234 6.16 -9.83 15.83
N ASN A 235 7.08 -9.17 16.53
CA ASN A 235 6.82 -8.62 17.86
C ASN A 235 5.78 -7.50 17.81
N LEU A 236 5.83 -6.66 16.79
CA LEU A 236 4.81 -5.62 16.59
C LEU A 236 3.46 -6.24 16.22
N SER A 237 3.45 -7.28 15.40
CA SER A 237 2.22 -7.98 15.01
C SER A 237 1.53 -8.62 16.21
N ILE A 238 2.28 -9.33 17.06
CA ILE A 238 1.74 -9.91 18.31
C ILE A 238 1.19 -8.81 19.23
N TRP A 239 1.89 -7.68 19.34
CA TRP A 239 1.39 -6.58 20.14
C TRP A 239 0.10 -5.98 19.56
N LEU A 240 -0.02 -5.82 18.24
CA LEU A 240 -1.24 -5.35 17.59
C LEU A 240 -2.42 -6.34 17.74
N GLU A 241 -2.13 -7.65 17.74
CA GLU A 241 -3.15 -8.68 18.04
C GLU A 241 -3.70 -8.50 19.47
N GLN A 242 -2.86 -8.16 20.44
CA GLN A 242 -3.29 -7.83 21.80
C GLN A 242 -4.15 -6.55 21.87
N GLN A 243 -4.03 -5.65 20.88
CA GLN A 243 -4.87 -4.47 20.74
C GLN A 243 -6.22 -4.72 20.03
N GLY A 244 -6.53 -5.98 19.70
CA GLY A 244 -7.80 -6.39 19.10
C GLY A 244 -7.79 -6.51 17.58
N LEU A 245 -6.63 -6.43 16.93
CA LEU A 245 -6.51 -6.72 15.51
C LEU A 245 -6.26 -8.22 15.30
N GLU A 246 -6.71 -8.76 14.18
CA GLU A 246 -6.49 -10.16 13.80
C GLU A 246 -5.60 -10.22 12.57
N ARG A 247 -4.65 -11.14 12.55
CA ARG A 247 -3.85 -11.46 11.38
C ARG A 247 -4.70 -12.24 10.39
N VAL A 248 -4.90 -11.68 9.20
CA VAL A 248 -5.80 -12.24 8.19
C VAL A 248 -5.10 -12.69 6.92
N ASP A 249 -3.89 -12.17 6.64
CA ASP A 249 -3.12 -12.53 5.45
C ASP A 249 -1.62 -12.29 5.69
N GLN A 250 -0.78 -12.98 4.89
CA GLN A 250 0.68 -12.85 4.93
C GLN A 250 1.26 -12.78 3.51
N PRO A 251 0.98 -11.69 2.76
CA PRO A 251 1.52 -11.51 1.43
C PRO A 251 3.03 -11.24 1.46
N ILE A 252 3.65 -11.37 0.30
CA ILE A 252 5.11 -11.34 0.14
C ILE A 252 5.52 -10.08 -0.61
N SER A 253 6.49 -9.33 -0.07
CA SER A 253 7.18 -8.26 -0.78
C SER A 253 8.12 -8.85 -1.81
N MET A 254 8.10 -8.30 -3.02
CA MET A 254 9.01 -8.72 -4.10
C MET A 254 9.58 -7.49 -4.82
N ALA A 255 10.82 -7.61 -5.32
CA ALA A 255 11.48 -6.58 -6.12
C ALA A 255 12.15 -7.14 -7.37
N TYR A 256 12.29 -6.29 -8.39
CA TYR A 256 13.04 -6.52 -9.62
C TYR A 256 13.89 -5.29 -9.93
N GLY A 257 15.19 -5.48 -10.20
CA GLY A 257 16.18 -4.39 -10.30
C GLY A 257 16.72 -4.01 -8.92
N SER A 258 17.37 -2.86 -8.82
CA SER A 258 17.91 -2.32 -7.57
C SER A 258 18.15 -0.83 -7.68
N SER A 259 17.74 -0.07 -6.67
CA SER A 259 17.99 1.37 -6.53
C SER A 259 18.96 1.69 -5.37
N GLY A 260 19.51 0.65 -4.73
CA GLY A 260 20.26 0.77 -3.48
C GLY A 260 19.35 0.83 -2.25
N SER A 261 19.93 0.56 -1.09
CA SER A 261 19.19 0.68 0.18
C SER A 261 19.37 2.08 0.76
N PRO A 262 18.31 2.73 1.23
CA PRO A 262 18.45 3.98 1.95
C PRO A 262 19.28 3.77 3.22
N LYS A 263 20.05 4.79 3.60
CA LYS A 263 20.78 4.81 4.87
C LYS A 263 20.03 5.76 5.80
N SER A 264 19.32 5.20 6.76
CA SER A 264 18.54 5.94 7.74
C SER A 264 18.54 5.18 9.06
N ASP A 265 18.43 5.89 10.16
CA ASP A 265 18.10 5.36 11.49
C ASP A 265 16.58 5.23 11.70
N LEU A 266 15.79 5.62 10.71
CA LEU A 266 14.35 5.37 10.67
C LEU A 266 14.05 4.05 9.93
N GLU A 267 13.14 3.26 10.49
CA GLU A 267 12.68 2.00 9.96
C GLU A 267 11.19 2.08 9.57
N VAL A 268 10.79 1.28 8.59
CA VAL A 268 9.40 1.14 8.18
C VAL A 268 8.77 -0.01 8.94
N PHE A 269 7.81 0.28 9.81
CA PHE A 269 7.06 -0.71 10.57
C PHE A 269 5.76 -1.13 9.90
N ALA A 270 5.15 -0.23 9.14
CA ALA A 270 4.05 -0.57 8.25
C ALA A 270 4.18 0.15 6.91
N ILE A 271 3.79 -0.54 5.85
CA ILE A 271 3.71 0.06 4.51
C ILE A 271 2.44 0.91 4.39
N THR A 272 2.39 1.79 3.40
CA THR A 272 1.23 2.66 3.14
C THR A 272 -0.06 1.86 2.88
N SER A 273 0.05 0.84 2.09
CA SER A 273 -0.88 -0.24 1.78
C SER A 273 -0.21 -1.17 0.77
N GLN A 274 -0.76 -2.35 0.53
CA GLN A 274 -0.21 -3.30 -0.45
C GLN A 274 -0.12 -2.73 -1.87
N ALA A 275 -0.97 -1.78 -2.23
CA ALA A 275 -0.94 -1.13 -3.54
C ALA A 275 0.10 0.02 -3.64
N LEU A 276 0.56 0.59 -2.51
CA LEU A 276 1.42 1.78 -2.46
C LEU A 276 2.75 1.52 -1.72
N ALA A 277 3.12 0.25 -1.60
CA ALA A 277 4.32 -0.22 -0.89
C ALA A 277 5.62 0.15 -1.57
#